data_b3b368a6d2e443ca60e8d439033f674b
#
_entry.id   b3b368a6d2e443ca60e8d439033f674b
#
_cell.length_a   1.000
_cell.length_b   1.000
_cell.length_c   1.000
_cell.angle_alpha   90.00
_cell.angle_beta   90.00
_cell.angle_gamma   90.00
#
_symmetry.space_group_name_H-M   'P 1'
#
loop_
_entity.id
_entity.type
_entity.pdbx_description
1 polymer ?
#
loop_
_entity_poly.entity_id
_entity_poly.type
_entity_poly.pdbx_seq_one_letter_code
_entity_poly.pdbx_strand_id
1 'polypeptide(L)'
;VIAKKTVLEQLFVACFILSVPALLFSLIAEINALEPQDTERSRSAEKLPDFIQRLGNPKGLENLLRVGERIYSGGEPNTEGLLKLKELGITTIVSVDGLPPDLDSAEKLGLKYFHIPLGYDGIGEKERRQFATLMKHIKGKIYVHCHHGKHRGPAAVATCMIISGDLDQDQAMAYMAVAGTSRDYKGLWDSVASIRQGEVEVGSVSDLLNRVESDDIAQYMAKLDRRWEEIQEQKKQSIDLNFGDPNKLHQEVIAMMECLRESARSVQRDREGKWGDTKSLQVLVDHLLNSSATAEEFANAIKSGDKKKASERFTSLAKQCKSCHEKYRDHR
;
A
#
# COMPACT_ATOMS: atom_id res chain seq x y z
N VAL A 1 -7.94 50.99 68.45
CA VAL A 1 -6.50 50.63 68.56
C VAL A 1 -6.06 50.19 67.19
N ILE A 2 -5.43 51.08 66.41
CA ILE A 2 -4.94 50.85 65.06
C ILE A 2 -3.47 50.47 65.17
N ALA A 3 -3.14 49.22 64.89
CA ALA A 3 -1.77 48.75 64.88
C ALA A 3 -1.02 49.27 63.63
N LYS A 4 0.08 50.02 63.86
CA LYS A 4 0.97 50.45 62.81
C LYS A 4 1.72 49.25 62.21
N LYS A 5 1.47 48.95 60.97
CA LYS A 5 2.35 48.08 60.15
C LYS A 5 3.69 48.75 59.91
N THR A 6 4.76 48.10 60.26
CA THR A 6 6.09 48.60 60.12
C THR A 6 6.53 48.69 58.66
N VAL A 7 7.30 49.70 58.31
CA VAL A 7 7.85 49.98 56.97
C VAL A 7 8.58 48.78 56.36
N LEU A 8 9.03 47.85 57.20
CA LEU A 8 9.73 46.63 56.77
C LEU A 8 8.85 45.63 56.06
N GLU A 9 7.53 45.50 56.44
CA GLU A 9 6.59 44.60 55.78
C GLU A 9 6.15 45.12 54.40
N GLN A 10 6.14 46.42 54.19
CA GLN A 10 5.83 47.04 52.91
C GLN A 10 6.96 46.90 51.90
N LEU A 11 8.20 46.83 52.31
CA LEU A 11 9.38 46.62 51.44
C LEU A 11 9.47 45.14 50.97
N PHE A 12 9.06 44.18 51.82
CA PHE A 12 9.08 42.77 51.44
C PHE A 12 7.98 42.43 50.43
N VAL A 13 6.80 43.03 50.50
CA VAL A 13 5.70 42.82 49.56
C VAL A 13 6.01 43.49 48.21
N ALA A 14 6.67 44.63 48.19
CA ALA A 14 7.06 45.30 46.93
C ALA A 14 8.15 44.56 46.18
N CYS A 15 9.11 43.91 46.87
CA CYS A 15 10.15 43.08 46.21
C CYS A 15 9.62 41.79 45.64
N PHE A 16 8.58 41.18 46.24
CA PHE A 16 7.99 39.92 45.75
C PHE A 16 7.10 40.13 44.54
N ILE A 17 6.47 41.31 44.38
CA ILE A 17 5.58 41.62 43.27
C ILE A 17 6.35 42.02 41.99
N LEU A 18 7.59 42.51 42.12
CA LEU A 18 8.41 42.94 40.98
C LEU A 18 9.33 41.84 40.40
N SER A 19 9.60 40.78 41.18
CA SER A 19 10.49 39.68 40.72
C SER A 19 9.74 38.53 40.01
N VAL A 20 8.45 38.30 40.31
CA VAL A 20 7.66 37.24 39.71
C VAL A 20 7.36 37.46 38.21
N PRO A 21 7.05 38.70 37.74
CA PRO A 21 6.82 38.90 36.28
C PRO A 21 8.09 38.72 35.43
N ALA A 22 9.28 39.05 35.96
CA ALA A 22 10.52 38.91 35.19
C ALA A 22 10.92 37.44 35.01
N LEU A 23 10.71 36.59 35.99
CA LEU A 23 10.95 35.15 35.91
C LEU A 23 9.90 34.44 35.00
N LEU A 24 8.63 34.86 35.05
CA LEU A 24 7.61 34.36 34.15
C LEU A 24 7.85 34.79 32.70
N PHE A 25 8.33 36.01 32.48
CA PHE A 25 8.65 36.49 31.11
C PHE A 25 9.88 35.77 30.53
N SER A 26 10.87 35.43 31.36
CA SER A 26 12.03 34.63 30.94
C SER A 26 11.62 33.19 30.63
N LEU A 27 10.72 32.57 31.43
CA LEU A 27 10.21 31.21 31.17
C LEU A 27 9.30 31.13 29.93
N ILE A 28 8.49 32.18 29.70
CA ILE A 28 7.64 32.26 28.49
C ILE A 28 8.51 32.54 27.26
N ALA A 29 9.59 33.27 27.36
CA ALA A 29 10.55 33.46 26.27
C ALA A 29 11.31 32.16 25.93
N GLU A 30 11.65 31.33 26.92
CA GLU A 30 12.23 29.99 26.69
C GLU A 30 11.22 28.96 26.15
N ILE A 31 9.96 29.05 26.55
CA ILE A 31 8.90 28.18 26.03
C ILE A 31 8.55 28.54 24.57
N ASN A 32 8.56 29.82 24.21
CA ASN A 32 8.39 30.28 22.82
C ASN A 32 9.62 30.01 21.92
N ALA A 33 10.80 29.79 22.53
CA ALA A 33 11.98 29.31 21.81
C ALA A 33 11.96 27.78 21.59
N LEU A 34 11.00 27.07 22.21
CA LEU A 34 10.65 25.66 21.97
C LEU A 34 9.42 25.50 21.08
N GLU A 35 9.09 26.51 20.26
CA GLU A 35 8.31 26.16 19.06
C GLU A 35 9.04 25.02 18.37
N PRO A 36 8.34 23.93 18.00
CA PRO A 36 8.96 22.94 17.14
C PRO A 36 9.46 23.76 15.96
N GLN A 37 10.78 23.91 15.87
CA GLN A 37 11.37 24.11 14.59
C GLN A 37 10.85 22.95 13.78
N ASP A 38 9.74 23.14 13.05
CA ASP A 38 9.57 22.53 11.77
C ASP A 38 10.88 22.87 11.04
N THR A 39 11.89 22.12 11.40
CA THR A 39 12.92 21.82 10.47
C THR A 39 12.11 21.27 9.29
N GLU A 40 11.75 22.15 8.35
CA GLU A 40 12.02 21.86 6.97
C GLU A 40 13.47 21.39 6.94
N ARG A 41 13.65 20.18 7.44
CA ARG A 41 14.73 19.32 7.06
C ARG A 41 14.57 19.32 5.56
N SER A 42 15.23 20.26 4.91
CA SER A 42 15.40 20.25 3.47
C SER A 42 15.61 18.78 3.22
N ARG A 43 14.65 18.14 2.53
CA ARG A 43 14.86 16.83 1.97
C ARG A 43 16.04 17.06 1.04
N SER A 44 17.24 17.06 1.61
CA SER A 44 18.46 16.82 0.86
C SER A 44 18.07 15.61 0.03
N ALA A 45 18.01 15.79 -1.29
CA ALA A 45 17.58 14.74 -2.19
C ALA A 45 18.39 13.51 -1.81
N GLU A 46 17.77 12.59 -1.07
CA GLU A 46 18.44 11.41 -0.54
C GLU A 46 18.99 10.73 -1.77
N LYS A 47 20.33 10.70 -1.88
CA LYS A 47 20.99 10.18 -3.07
C LYS A 47 20.49 8.76 -3.28
N LEU A 48 19.73 8.55 -4.33
CA LEU A 48 19.23 7.22 -4.67
C LEU A 48 20.42 6.27 -4.84
N PRO A 49 20.29 5.01 -4.42
CA PRO A 49 21.27 3.99 -4.74
C PRO A 49 21.58 3.99 -6.24
N ASP A 50 22.86 3.83 -6.63
CA ASP A 50 23.32 3.98 -8.03
C ASP A 50 22.62 3.01 -9.00
N PHE A 51 22.06 1.90 -8.48
CA PHE A 51 21.27 0.94 -9.25
C PHE A 51 19.81 1.34 -9.49
N ILE A 52 19.33 2.46 -8.91
CA ILE A 52 17.96 2.96 -9.06
C ILE A 52 17.98 4.33 -9.73
N GLN A 53 17.21 4.47 -10.80
CA GLN A 53 16.94 5.76 -11.43
C GLN A 53 15.45 6.06 -11.40
N ARG A 54 15.05 7.16 -10.75
CA ARG A 54 13.68 7.65 -10.77
C ARG A 54 13.46 8.42 -12.09
N LEU A 55 12.52 7.95 -12.91
CA LEU A 55 12.17 8.57 -14.19
C LEU A 55 10.90 9.43 -14.09
N GLY A 56 10.32 9.53 -12.89
CA GLY A 56 9.17 10.40 -12.60
C GLY A 56 7.82 9.78 -12.97
N ASN A 57 6.90 10.64 -13.35
CA ASN A 57 5.53 10.28 -13.75
C ASN A 57 5.24 10.79 -15.17
N PRO A 58 5.88 10.23 -16.20
CA PRO A 58 5.53 10.63 -17.56
C PRO A 58 4.06 10.28 -17.84
N LYS A 59 3.46 10.99 -18.80
CA LYS A 59 2.06 10.81 -19.13
C LYS A 59 1.74 9.35 -19.42
N GLY A 60 0.74 8.81 -18.73
CA GLY A 60 0.33 7.41 -18.86
C GLY A 60 1.14 6.39 -18.06
N LEU A 61 2.12 6.83 -17.25
CA LEU A 61 2.92 5.98 -16.39
C LEU A 61 3.10 6.66 -15.03
N GLU A 62 2.68 5.99 -13.97
CA GLU A 62 2.93 6.45 -12.60
C GLU A 62 4.16 5.76 -12.03
N ASN A 63 4.90 6.48 -11.17
CA ASN A 63 6.01 5.93 -10.38
C ASN A 63 7.03 5.15 -11.22
N LEU A 64 7.43 5.70 -12.38
CA LEU A 64 8.36 5.02 -13.26
C LEU A 64 9.78 5.03 -12.70
N LEU A 65 10.32 3.85 -12.47
CA LEU A 65 11.67 3.59 -11.97
C LEU A 65 12.41 2.67 -12.95
N ARG A 66 13.73 2.88 -13.10
CA ARG A 66 14.64 1.90 -13.68
C ARG A 66 15.47 1.27 -12.56
N VAL A 67 15.61 -0.03 -12.58
CA VAL A 67 16.36 -0.83 -11.60
C VAL A 67 17.40 -1.67 -12.36
N GLY A 68 18.65 -1.40 -12.10
CA GLY A 68 19.74 -1.98 -12.91
C GLY A 68 19.68 -1.51 -14.36
N GLU A 69 20.11 -2.36 -15.29
CA GLU A 69 20.23 -1.97 -16.70
C GLU A 69 18.96 -2.19 -17.52
N ARG A 70 18.18 -3.23 -17.19
CA ARG A 70 17.11 -3.71 -18.08
C ARG A 70 15.71 -3.81 -17.44
N ILE A 71 15.58 -3.68 -16.11
CA ILE A 71 14.30 -3.76 -15.43
C ILE A 71 13.74 -2.37 -15.16
N TYR A 72 12.47 -2.21 -15.46
CA TYR A 72 11.70 -1.01 -15.18
C TYR A 72 10.47 -1.38 -14.35
N SER A 73 9.99 -0.48 -13.52
CA SER A 73 8.75 -0.67 -12.76
C SER A 73 7.92 0.60 -12.71
N GLY A 74 6.62 0.44 -12.49
CA GLY A 74 5.69 1.56 -12.35
C GLY A 74 4.24 1.10 -12.24
N GLY A 75 3.33 2.05 -12.47
CA GLY A 75 1.89 1.82 -12.51
C GLY A 75 1.42 1.16 -13.81
N GLU A 76 0.16 0.80 -13.85
CA GLU A 76 -0.50 0.25 -15.04
C GLU A 76 -0.43 1.26 -16.20
N PRO A 77 0.17 0.91 -17.35
CA PRO A 77 0.29 1.82 -18.47
C PRO A 77 -1.04 1.99 -19.19
N ASN A 78 -1.42 3.23 -19.50
CA ASN A 78 -2.44 3.49 -20.52
C ASN A 78 -1.83 3.52 -21.91
N THR A 79 -2.60 3.86 -22.95
CA THR A 79 -2.11 3.89 -24.34
C THR A 79 -0.88 4.78 -24.52
N GLU A 80 -0.83 5.95 -23.88
CA GLU A 80 0.33 6.87 -23.96
C GLU A 80 1.51 6.28 -23.21
N GLY A 81 1.27 5.64 -22.07
CA GLY A 81 2.28 4.89 -21.31
C GLY A 81 2.90 3.75 -22.11
N LEU A 82 2.09 2.98 -22.84
CA LEU A 82 2.59 1.91 -23.72
C LEU A 82 3.51 2.46 -24.83
N LEU A 83 3.16 3.60 -25.44
CA LEU A 83 4.03 4.27 -26.42
C LEU A 83 5.35 4.69 -25.77
N LYS A 84 5.28 5.25 -24.56
CA LYS A 84 6.49 5.65 -23.82
C LYS A 84 7.39 4.47 -23.46
N LEU A 85 6.81 3.33 -23.07
CA LEU A 85 7.56 2.10 -22.82
C LEU A 85 8.28 1.62 -24.09
N LYS A 86 7.61 1.67 -25.23
CA LYS A 86 8.23 1.33 -26.53
C LYS A 86 9.39 2.27 -26.86
N GLU A 87 9.28 3.59 -26.66
CA GLU A 87 10.36 4.56 -26.84
C GLU A 87 11.58 4.26 -25.94
N LEU A 88 11.34 3.78 -24.71
CA LEU A 88 12.40 3.35 -23.78
C LEU A 88 13.08 2.03 -24.20
N GLY A 89 12.57 1.40 -25.28
CA GLY A 89 13.08 0.13 -25.78
C GLY A 89 12.60 -1.08 -24.96
N ILE A 90 11.51 -0.94 -24.20
CA ILE A 90 10.86 -2.06 -23.53
C ILE A 90 10.30 -2.99 -24.61
N THR A 91 10.54 -4.28 -24.44
CA THR A 91 10.03 -5.33 -25.35
C THR A 91 9.02 -6.24 -24.66
N THR A 92 9.05 -6.28 -23.35
CA THR A 92 8.21 -7.16 -22.53
C THR A 92 7.62 -6.42 -21.35
N ILE A 93 6.32 -6.60 -21.12
CA ILE A 93 5.61 -6.08 -19.97
C ILE A 93 5.16 -7.27 -19.11
N VAL A 94 5.25 -7.11 -17.81
CA VAL A 94 4.77 -8.07 -16.81
C VAL A 94 3.77 -7.39 -15.90
N SER A 95 2.51 -7.78 -15.99
CA SER A 95 1.50 -7.39 -15.01
C SER A 95 1.54 -8.33 -13.82
N VAL A 96 1.67 -7.76 -12.62
CA VAL A 96 1.46 -8.47 -11.35
C VAL A 96 0.20 -7.98 -10.64
N ASP A 97 -0.67 -7.31 -11.39
CA ASP A 97 -1.98 -6.89 -10.90
C ASP A 97 -2.93 -8.09 -10.76
N GLY A 98 -3.92 -7.97 -9.90
CA GLY A 98 -4.99 -8.98 -9.77
C GLY A 98 -5.92 -9.01 -10.97
N LEU A 99 -6.00 -7.91 -11.74
CA LEU A 99 -6.83 -7.83 -12.94
C LEU A 99 -6.03 -8.08 -14.22
N PRO A 100 -6.66 -8.69 -15.24
CA PRO A 100 -6.01 -8.96 -16.52
C PRO A 100 -5.58 -7.67 -17.21
N PRO A 101 -4.41 -7.67 -17.89
CA PRO A 101 -3.93 -6.51 -18.64
C PRO A 101 -4.71 -6.28 -19.94
N ASP A 102 -4.60 -5.06 -20.51
CA ASP A 102 -5.06 -4.74 -21.87
C ASP A 102 -4.03 -5.26 -22.89
N LEU A 103 -4.28 -6.47 -23.38
CA LEU A 103 -3.40 -7.12 -24.35
C LEU A 103 -3.47 -6.47 -25.74
N ASP A 104 -4.68 -6.04 -26.15
CA ASP A 104 -4.93 -5.56 -27.51
C ASP A 104 -4.10 -4.31 -27.85
N SER A 105 -4.02 -3.39 -26.87
CA SER A 105 -3.23 -2.16 -27.05
C SER A 105 -1.73 -2.44 -27.08
N ALA A 106 -1.24 -3.39 -26.28
CA ALA A 106 0.16 -3.76 -26.24
C ALA A 106 0.60 -4.52 -27.52
N GLU A 107 -0.22 -5.44 -28.01
CA GLU A 107 0.05 -6.23 -29.20
C GLU A 107 0.19 -5.37 -30.45
N LYS A 108 -0.68 -4.35 -30.63
CA LYS A 108 -0.58 -3.38 -31.72
C LYS A 108 0.77 -2.64 -31.75
N LEU A 109 1.44 -2.54 -30.62
CA LEU A 109 2.75 -1.91 -30.48
C LEU A 109 3.92 -2.92 -30.56
N GLY A 110 3.62 -4.22 -30.71
CA GLY A 110 4.61 -5.30 -30.73
C GLY A 110 5.23 -5.57 -29.35
N LEU A 111 4.56 -5.19 -28.27
CA LEU A 111 4.98 -5.45 -26.90
C LEU A 111 4.46 -6.81 -26.45
N LYS A 112 5.33 -7.65 -25.91
CA LYS A 112 4.92 -8.92 -25.28
C LYS A 112 4.37 -8.64 -23.89
N TYR A 113 3.32 -9.36 -23.51
CA TYR A 113 2.73 -9.26 -22.17
C TYR A 113 2.73 -10.61 -21.47
N PHE A 114 3.07 -10.61 -20.17
CA PHE A 114 2.86 -11.73 -19.27
C PHE A 114 2.07 -11.27 -18.06
N HIS A 115 1.23 -12.14 -17.53
CA HIS A 115 0.40 -11.88 -16.36
C HIS A 115 0.71 -12.88 -15.24
N ILE A 116 1.28 -12.39 -14.15
CA ILE A 116 1.66 -13.17 -12.96
C ILE A 116 1.00 -12.47 -11.74
N PRO A 117 -0.32 -12.67 -11.54
CA PRO A 117 -1.06 -11.92 -10.54
C PRO A 117 -0.58 -12.25 -9.12
N LEU A 118 -0.32 -11.21 -8.32
CA LEU A 118 0.09 -11.29 -6.92
C LEU A 118 -1.01 -10.80 -5.99
N GLY A 119 -1.13 -11.44 -4.83
CA GLY A 119 -1.85 -10.90 -3.69
C GLY A 119 -0.98 -9.92 -2.88
N TYR A 120 -1.54 -9.42 -1.78
CA TYR A 120 -0.80 -8.58 -0.80
C TYR A 120 -0.24 -9.41 0.36
N ASP A 121 -0.62 -10.67 0.44
CA ASP A 121 -0.20 -11.66 1.44
C ASP A 121 1.17 -12.29 1.15
N GLY A 122 1.72 -12.06 -0.06
CA GLY A 122 3.09 -12.42 -0.40
C GLY A 122 3.27 -12.98 -1.81
N ILE A 123 4.45 -13.50 -2.06
CA ILE A 123 4.87 -14.11 -3.33
C ILE A 123 5.13 -15.60 -3.10
N GLY A 124 4.27 -16.44 -3.64
CA GLY A 124 4.33 -17.88 -3.48
C GLY A 124 5.44 -18.53 -4.32
N GLU A 125 5.63 -19.83 -4.12
CA GLU A 125 6.63 -20.62 -4.83
C GLU A 125 6.36 -20.65 -6.34
N LYS A 126 5.10 -20.78 -6.75
CA LYS A 126 4.69 -20.75 -8.15
C LYS A 126 5.11 -19.45 -8.84
N GLU A 127 4.82 -18.32 -8.24
CA GLU A 127 5.13 -17.00 -8.79
C GLU A 127 6.66 -16.77 -8.81
N ARG A 128 7.39 -17.18 -7.77
CA ARG A 128 8.86 -17.16 -7.75
C ARG A 128 9.46 -17.94 -8.90
N ARG A 129 8.95 -19.14 -9.18
CA ARG A 129 9.35 -19.96 -10.31
C ARG A 129 9.06 -19.29 -11.66
N GLN A 130 7.91 -18.62 -11.79
CA GLN A 130 7.58 -17.84 -12.99
C GLN A 130 8.54 -16.65 -13.17
N PHE A 131 8.91 -15.94 -12.10
CA PHE A 131 9.91 -14.87 -12.15
C PHE A 131 11.31 -15.39 -12.51
N ALA A 132 11.73 -16.52 -11.97
CA ALA A 132 12.99 -17.16 -12.34
C ALA A 132 13.00 -17.53 -13.85
N THR A 133 11.89 -18.07 -14.35
CA THR A 133 11.70 -18.39 -15.76
C THR A 133 11.77 -17.15 -16.64
N LEU A 134 11.10 -16.07 -16.24
CA LEU A 134 11.14 -14.78 -16.91
C LEU A 134 12.57 -14.24 -17.01
N MET A 135 13.29 -14.18 -15.89
CA MET A 135 14.64 -13.62 -15.83
C MET A 135 15.64 -14.43 -16.66
N LYS A 136 15.49 -15.74 -16.71
CA LYS A 136 16.36 -16.63 -17.48
C LYS A 136 16.14 -16.52 -19.00
N HIS A 137 14.89 -16.45 -19.43
CA HIS A 137 14.54 -16.62 -20.85
C HIS A 137 14.26 -15.31 -21.59
N ILE A 138 13.81 -14.25 -20.91
CA ILE A 138 13.53 -12.96 -21.51
C ILE A 138 14.78 -12.08 -21.43
N LYS A 139 15.35 -11.70 -22.58
CA LYS A 139 16.64 -10.99 -22.65
C LYS A 139 16.54 -9.48 -22.86
N GLY A 140 15.43 -8.98 -23.38
CA GLY A 140 15.21 -7.56 -23.62
C GLY A 140 14.91 -6.77 -22.33
N LYS A 141 14.62 -5.49 -22.50
CA LYS A 141 14.13 -4.64 -21.39
C LYS A 141 12.72 -5.04 -20.99
N ILE A 142 12.48 -5.13 -19.69
CA ILE A 142 11.24 -5.59 -19.06
C ILE A 142 10.65 -4.45 -18.24
N TYR A 143 9.35 -4.23 -18.37
CA TYR A 143 8.58 -3.36 -17.50
C TYR A 143 7.65 -4.20 -16.62
N VAL A 144 7.76 -4.07 -15.31
CA VAL A 144 6.91 -4.77 -14.33
C VAL A 144 5.97 -3.77 -13.68
N HIS A 145 4.67 -4.05 -13.69
CA HIS A 145 3.70 -3.16 -13.08
C HIS A 145 2.64 -3.88 -12.24
N CYS A 146 2.09 -3.14 -11.31
CA CYS A 146 0.77 -3.35 -10.70
C CYS A 146 -0.06 -2.08 -10.91
N HIS A 147 -1.18 -1.92 -10.22
CA HIS A 147 -2.03 -0.75 -10.43
C HIS A 147 -1.28 0.59 -10.29
N HIS A 148 -0.72 0.89 -9.11
CA HIS A 148 -0.02 2.15 -8.85
C HIS A 148 1.51 2.06 -8.91
N GLY A 149 2.07 0.89 -9.18
CA GLY A 149 3.53 0.69 -9.21
C GLY A 149 4.24 0.85 -7.86
N LYS A 150 3.53 0.75 -6.74
CA LYS A 150 4.10 1.04 -5.41
C LYS A 150 4.31 -0.20 -4.52
N HIS A 151 3.54 -1.26 -4.69
CA HIS A 151 3.56 -2.38 -3.75
C HIS A 151 3.91 -3.72 -4.42
N ARG A 152 2.96 -4.38 -5.10
CA ARG A 152 3.16 -5.70 -5.75
C ARG A 152 4.22 -5.65 -6.85
N GLY A 153 4.21 -4.62 -7.69
CA GLY A 153 5.21 -4.42 -8.75
C GLY A 153 6.64 -4.35 -8.21
N PRO A 154 6.94 -3.46 -7.25
CA PRO A 154 8.26 -3.42 -6.61
C PRO A 154 8.67 -4.71 -5.92
N ALA A 155 7.76 -5.42 -5.24
CA ALA A 155 8.06 -6.71 -4.63
C ALA A 155 8.44 -7.77 -5.68
N ALA A 156 7.73 -7.79 -6.82
CA ALA A 156 8.05 -8.67 -7.95
C ALA A 156 9.42 -8.34 -8.57
N VAL A 157 9.73 -7.05 -8.77
CA VAL A 157 11.06 -6.62 -9.28
C VAL A 157 12.16 -6.99 -8.30
N ALA A 158 12.00 -6.72 -7.00
CA ALA A 158 12.94 -7.11 -5.97
C ALA A 158 13.22 -8.62 -6.01
N THR A 159 12.15 -9.43 -6.13
CA THR A 159 12.23 -10.89 -6.30
C THR A 159 13.03 -11.26 -7.55
N CYS A 160 12.72 -10.68 -8.70
CA CYS A 160 13.44 -10.92 -9.96
C CYS A 160 14.93 -10.63 -9.82
N MET A 161 15.29 -9.49 -9.22
CA MET A 161 16.67 -9.02 -9.11
C MET A 161 17.50 -9.87 -8.12
N ILE A 162 16.91 -10.37 -7.03
CA ILE A 162 17.58 -11.33 -6.14
C ILE A 162 17.79 -12.66 -6.85
N ILE A 163 16.77 -13.19 -7.53
CA ILE A 163 16.85 -14.47 -8.24
C ILE A 163 17.93 -14.42 -9.33
N SER A 164 18.05 -13.31 -10.06
CA SER A 164 19.08 -13.14 -11.09
C SER A 164 20.48 -12.85 -10.53
N GLY A 165 20.59 -12.49 -9.25
CA GLY A 165 21.84 -12.10 -8.61
C GLY A 165 22.28 -10.67 -8.95
N ASP A 166 21.39 -9.86 -9.53
CA ASP A 166 21.68 -8.46 -9.88
C ASP A 166 21.61 -7.53 -8.67
N LEU A 167 20.85 -7.90 -7.64
CA LEU A 167 20.79 -7.22 -6.34
C LEU A 167 20.93 -8.24 -5.20
N ASP A 168 21.57 -7.82 -4.14
CA ASP A 168 21.49 -8.51 -2.86
C ASP A 168 20.16 -8.16 -2.13
N GLN A 169 19.94 -8.77 -0.98
CA GLN A 169 18.71 -8.63 -0.23
C GLN A 169 18.49 -7.21 0.30
N ASP A 170 19.53 -6.57 0.81
CA ASP A 170 19.46 -5.22 1.36
C ASP A 170 19.17 -4.21 0.26
N GLN A 171 19.80 -4.35 -0.90
CA GLN A 171 19.56 -3.54 -2.08
C GLN A 171 18.11 -3.70 -2.57
N ALA A 172 17.60 -4.92 -2.63
CA ALA A 172 16.22 -5.20 -3.05
C ALA A 172 15.18 -4.60 -2.07
N MET A 173 15.46 -4.69 -0.78
CA MET A 173 14.63 -4.06 0.26
C MET A 173 14.68 -2.53 0.20
N ALA A 174 15.85 -1.95 -0.05
CA ALA A 174 16.01 -0.50 -0.27
C ALA A 174 15.23 -0.04 -1.51
N TYR A 175 15.26 -0.82 -2.59
CA TYR A 175 14.47 -0.52 -3.78
C TYR A 175 12.95 -0.49 -3.49
N MET A 176 12.42 -1.47 -2.75
CA MET A 176 11.01 -1.48 -2.38
C MET A 176 10.62 -0.22 -1.58
N ALA A 177 11.49 0.23 -0.66
CA ALA A 177 11.27 1.45 0.10
C ALA A 177 11.27 2.69 -0.81
N VAL A 178 12.24 2.80 -1.73
CA VAL A 178 12.33 3.89 -2.73
C VAL A 178 11.10 3.92 -3.63
N ALA A 179 10.59 2.76 -4.04
CA ALA A 179 9.38 2.64 -4.85
C ALA A 179 8.09 3.02 -4.10
N GLY A 180 8.17 3.17 -2.78
CA GLY A 180 7.04 3.58 -1.93
C GLY A 180 6.20 2.42 -1.41
N THR A 181 6.77 1.22 -1.29
CA THR A 181 6.08 0.07 -0.71
C THR A 181 5.81 0.31 0.76
N SER A 182 4.52 0.39 1.16
CA SER A 182 4.15 0.56 2.56
C SER A 182 4.61 -0.63 3.40
N ARG A 183 5.09 -0.35 4.62
CA ARG A 183 5.44 -1.38 5.59
C ARG A 183 4.23 -2.17 6.11
N ASP A 184 3.03 -1.66 5.88
CA ASP A 184 1.79 -2.32 6.23
C ASP A 184 1.54 -3.59 5.40
N TYR A 185 2.12 -3.72 4.21
CA TYR A 185 2.06 -4.93 3.38
C TYR A 185 3.14 -5.95 3.76
N LYS A 186 3.07 -6.41 5.02
CA LYS A 186 4.08 -7.28 5.62
C LYS A 186 4.39 -8.52 4.77
N GLY A 187 3.36 -9.16 4.18
CA GLY A 187 3.52 -10.34 3.34
C GLY A 187 4.46 -10.12 2.15
N LEU A 188 4.41 -8.94 1.50
CA LEU A 188 5.31 -8.59 0.40
C LEU A 188 6.77 -8.44 0.90
N TRP A 189 6.97 -7.76 2.03
CA TRP A 189 8.29 -7.57 2.62
C TRP A 189 8.91 -8.90 3.08
N ASP A 190 8.16 -9.73 3.78
CA ASP A 190 8.60 -11.03 4.27
C ASP A 190 8.93 -11.99 3.12
N SER A 191 8.13 -11.95 2.04
CA SER A 191 8.38 -12.76 0.85
C SER A 191 9.73 -12.43 0.22
N VAL A 192 10.03 -11.14 0.03
CA VAL A 192 11.32 -10.71 -0.53
C VAL A 192 12.47 -11.03 0.44
N ALA A 193 12.28 -10.80 1.74
CA ALA A 193 13.27 -11.13 2.77
C ALA A 193 13.62 -12.63 2.85
N SER A 194 12.72 -13.51 2.44
CA SER A 194 12.91 -14.96 2.49
C SER A 194 13.61 -15.55 1.27
N ILE A 195 13.75 -14.81 0.15
CA ILE A 195 14.34 -15.33 -1.09
C ILE A 195 15.85 -15.50 -0.94
N ARG A 196 16.38 -16.57 -1.51
CA ARG A 196 17.82 -16.80 -1.63
C ARG A 196 18.16 -17.03 -3.10
N GLN A 197 19.28 -16.47 -3.53
CA GLN A 197 19.81 -16.69 -4.87
C GLN A 197 20.09 -18.19 -5.08
N GLY A 198 19.67 -18.71 -6.24
CA GLY A 198 19.94 -20.11 -6.61
C GLY A 198 18.97 -21.16 -6.01
N GLU A 199 18.08 -20.79 -5.10
CA GLU A 199 17.11 -21.72 -4.52
C GLU A 199 15.83 -21.89 -5.35
N VAL A 200 15.57 -20.97 -6.29
CA VAL A 200 14.32 -20.96 -7.07
C VAL A 200 14.52 -21.74 -8.37
N GLU A 201 13.73 -22.78 -8.54
CA GLU A 201 13.71 -23.56 -9.79
C GLU A 201 13.22 -22.73 -10.98
N VAL A 202 13.81 -22.98 -12.12
CA VAL A 202 13.40 -22.37 -13.40
C VAL A 202 12.41 -23.28 -14.10
N GLY A 203 11.27 -22.75 -14.47
CA GLY A 203 10.24 -23.46 -15.24
C GLY A 203 10.43 -23.34 -16.76
N SER A 204 9.38 -23.67 -17.49
CA SER A 204 9.28 -23.48 -18.94
C SER A 204 8.69 -22.11 -19.28
N VAL A 205 9.07 -21.53 -20.41
CA VAL A 205 8.44 -20.32 -20.95
C VAL A 205 6.95 -20.53 -21.22
N SER A 206 6.52 -21.76 -21.54
CA SER A 206 5.11 -22.12 -21.68
C SER A 206 4.28 -21.95 -20.41
N ASP A 207 4.93 -21.90 -19.24
CA ASP A 207 4.26 -21.65 -17.94
C ASP A 207 3.94 -20.16 -17.72
N LEU A 208 4.45 -19.28 -18.58
CA LEU A 208 4.19 -17.85 -18.56
C LEU A 208 3.00 -17.54 -19.46
N LEU A 209 1.87 -17.23 -18.86
CA LEU A 209 0.65 -16.87 -19.58
C LEU A 209 0.63 -15.36 -19.87
N ASN A 210 0.08 -14.98 -21.01
CA ASN A 210 -0.17 -13.57 -21.33
C ASN A 210 -1.40 -13.02 -20.58
N ARG A 211 -2.31 -13.89 -20.16
CA ARG A 211 -3.49 -13.57 -19.37
C ARG A 211 -3.82 -14.72 -18.44
N VAL A 212 -4.05 -14.42 -17.19
CA VAL A 212 -4.65 -15.32 -16.20
C VAL A 212 -6.05 -14.81 -15.91
N GLU A 213 -7.02 -15.72 -15.85
CA GLU A 213 -8.38 -15.36 -15.42
C GLU A 213 -8.31 -14.66 -14.08
N SER A 214 -8.87 -13.43 -14.01
CA SER A 214 -8.92 -12.71 -12.75
C SER A 214 -9.96 -13.31 -11.82
N ASP A 215 -9.72 -13.15 -10.54
CA ASP A 215 -10.77 -13.31 -9.56
C ASP A 215 -11.95 -12.38 -9.94
N ASP A 216 -13.14 -12.93 -10.03
CA ASP A 216 -14.34 -12.12 -10.08
C ASP A 216 -14.70 -11.60 -8.68
N ILE A 217 -15.71 -10.73 -8.59
CA ILE A 217 -16.14 -10.20 -7.29
C ILE A 217 -16.50 -11.31 -6.30
N ALA A 218 -17.02 -12.46 -6.75
CA ALA A 218 -17.37 -13.57 -5.88
C ALA A 218 -16.14 -14.18 -5.21
N GLN A 219 -15.04 -14.30 -5.94
CA GLN A 219 -13.76 -14.78 -5.39
C GLN A 219 -13.15 -13.76 -4.42
N TYR A 220 -13.20 -12.45 -4.73
CA TYR A 220 -12.77 -11.42 -3.79
C TYR A 220 -13.65 -11.39 -2.53
N MET A 221 -14.97 -11.57 -2.66
CA MET A 221 -15.87 -11.68 -1.52
C MET A 221 -15.58 -12.92 -0.67
N ALA A 222 -15.28 -14.07 -1.27
CA ALA A 222 -14.88 -15.26 -0.52
C ALA A 222 -13.53 -15.08 0.23
N LYS A 223 -12.58 -14.34 -0.35
CA LYS A 223 -11.33 -13.97 0.34
C LYS A 223 -11.62 -13.00 1.50
N LEU A 224 -12.49 -12.02 1.27
CA LEU A 224 -12.89 -11.03 2.26
C LEU A 224 -13.63 -11.68 3.44
N ASP A 225 -14.50 -12.65 3.18
CA ASP A 225 -15.27 -13.36 4.19
C ASP A 225 -14.35 -14.08 5.19
N ARG A 226 -13.34 -14.80 4.70
CA ARG A 226 -12.31 -15.42 5.56
C ARG A 226 -11.56 -14.41 6.43
N ARG A 227 -11.21 -13.23 5.88
CA ARG A 227 -10.57 -12.16 6.65
C ARG A 227 -11.52 -11.60 7.72
N TRP A 228 -12.79 -11.45 7.35
CA TRP A 228 -13.82 -10.98 8.28
C TRP A 228 -14.07 -11.93 9.44
N GLU A 229 -14.12 -13.24 9.18
CA GLU A 229 -14.21 -14.27 10.21
C GLU A 229 -13.04 -14.20 11.19
N GLU A 230 -11.81 -14.06 10.71
CA GLU A 230 -10.61 -13.93 11.52
C GLU A 230 -10.66 -12.66 12.40
N ILE A 231 -11.10 -11.53 11.85
CA ILE A 231 -11.29 -10.28 12.59
C ILE A 231 -12.35 -10.44 13.67
N GLN A 232 -13.46 -11.10 13.36
CA GLN A 232 -14.52 -11.36 14.32
C GLN A 232 -14.05 -12.28 15.46
N GLU A 233 -13.28 -13.30 15.15
CA GLU A 233 -12.75 -14.23 16.15
C GLU A 233 -11.79 -13.51 17.11
N GLN A 234 -10.89 -12.68 16.60
CA GLN A 234 -10.01 -11.85 17.42
C GLN A 234 -10.81 -10.90 18.35
N LYS A 235 -11.93 -10.37 17.87
CA LYS A 235 -12.82 -9.55 18.70
C LYS A 235 -13.50 -10.34 19.81
N LYS A 236 -13.95 -11.59 19.57
CA LYS A 236 -14.60 -12.45 20.57
C LYS A 236 -13.66 -12.87 21.68
N GLN A 237 -12.38 -13.10 21.36
CA GLN A 237 -11.38 -13.55 22.33
C GLN A 237 -10.97 -12.45 23.32
N SER A 238 -11.42 -11.22 23.15
CA SER A 238 -11.05 -10.11 23.98
C SER A 238 -12.20 -9.59 24.84
N ILE A 239 -12.07 -9.79 26.16
CA ILE A 239 -13.08 -9.42 27.18
C ILE A 239 -13.25 -7.89 27.28
N ASP A 240 -12.22 -7.08 26.91
CA ASP A 240 -12.17 -5.63 27.13
C ASP A 240 -12.14 -4.76 25.86
N LEU A 241 -12.82 -5.14 24.78
CA LEU A 241 -12.69 -4.44 23.49
C LEU A 241 -11.23 -4.40 22.96
N ASN A 242 -10.34 -5.16 23.55
CA ASN A 242 -8.99 -5.40 23.06
C ASN A 242 -9.09 -6.49 22.00
N PHE A 243 -9.00 -6.11 20.74
CA PHE A 243 -8.75 -7.07 19.69
C PHE A 243 -7.42 -7.79 20.00
N GLY A 244 -7.39 -9.11 20.02
CA GLY A 244 -6.24 -9.96 20.38
C GLY A 244 -4.85 -9.40 20.07
N ASP A 245 -4.15 -9.92 19.07
CA ASP A 245 -2.88 -9.35 18.60
C ASP A 245 -3.15 -8.16 17.66
N PRO A 246 -2.85 -6.89 18.07
CA PRO A 246 -3.08 -5.72 17.23
C PRO A 246 -2.34 -5.76 15.89
N ASN A 247 -1.17 -6.39 15.83
CA ASN A 247 -0.41 -6.48 14.59
C ASN A 247 -1.09 -7.46 13.61
N LYS A 248 -1.51 -8.62 14.11
CA LYS A 248 -2.26 -9.60 13.31
C LYS A 248 -3.58 -8.99 12.83
N LEU A 249 -4.33 -8.37 13.72
CA LEU A 249 -5.58 -7.70 13.36
C LEU A 249 -5.37 -6.62 12.29
N HIS A 250 -4.36 -5.77 12.46
CA HIS A 250 -4.02 -4.74 11.49
C HIS A 250 -3.77 -5.34 10.09
N GLN A 251 -3.01 -6.45 10.00
CA GLN A 251 -2.75 -7.13 8.72
C GLN A 251 -4.04 -7.68 8.09
N GLU A 252 -4.94 -8.28 8.87
CA GLU A 252 -6.22 -8.79 8.37
C GLU A 252 -7.10 -7.65 7.82
N VAL A 253 -7.14 -6.50 8.52
CA VAL A 253 -7.91 -5.33 8.07
C VAL A 253 -7.32 -4.71 6.81
N ILE A 254 -5.99 -4.62 6.69
CA ILE A 254 -5.32 -4.18 5.45
C ILE A 254 -5.65 -5.11 4.29
N ALA A 255 -5.56 -6.43 4.50
CA ALA A 255 -5.89 -7.40 3.46
C ALA A 255 -7.36 -7.31 3.02
N MET A 256 -8.28 -7.11 3.98
CA MET A 256 -9.69 -6.88 3.69
C MET A 256 -9.93 -5.57 2.91
N MET A 257 -9.26 -4.48 3.28
CA MET A 257 -9.31 -3.21 2.58
C MET A 257 -8.93 -3.38 1.10
N GLU A 258 -7.86 -4.11 0.82
CA GLU A 258 -7.41 -4.39 -0.55
C GLU A 258 -8.40 -5.29 -1.31
N CYS A 259 -9.00 -6.29 -0.66
CA CYS A 259 -10.06 -7.09 -1.30
C CYS A 259 -11.25 -6.23 -1.72
N LEU A 260 -11.65 -5.24 -0.93
CA LEU A 260 -12.72 -4.31 -1.28
C LEU A 260 -12.35 -3.42 -2.47
N ARG A 261 -11.11 -2.93 -2.53
CA ARG A 261 -10.59 -2.14 -3.66
C ARG A 261 -10.56 -2.95 -4.95
N GLU A 262 -10.03 -4.17 -4.89
CA GLU A 262 -9.98 -5.06 -6.06
C GLU A 262 -11.38 -5.47 -6.51
N SER A 263 -12.33 -5.70 -5.57
CA SER A 263 -13.74 -5.92 -5.88
C SER A 263 -14.36 -4.76 -6.65
N ALA A 264 -14.12 -3.53 -6.20
CA ALA A 264 -14.62 -2.33 -6.88
C ALA A 264 -14.05 -2.22 -8.30
N ARG A 265 -12.75 -2.47 -8.47
CA ARG A 265 -12.09 -2.46 -9.79
C ARG A 265 -12.62 -3.57 -10.71
N SER A 266 -12.86 -4.77 -10.17
CA SER A 266 -13.46 -5.88 -10.93
C SER A 266 -14.84 -5.50 -11.45
N VAL A 267 -15.68 -4.89 -10.62
CA VAL A 267 -17.01 -4.39 -11.01
C VAL A 267 -16.92 -3.28 -12.06
N GLN A 268 -16.01 -2.32 -11.91
CA GLN A 268 -15.81 -1.23 -12.88
C GLN A 268 -15.39 -1.72 -14.28
N ARG A 269 -14.67 -2.85 -14.34
CA ARG A 269 -14.22 -3.48 -15.59
C ARG A 269 -15.23 -4.47 -16.18
N ASP A 270 -16.41 -4.60 -15.58
CA ASP A 270 -17.47 -5.49 -16.09
C ASP A 270 -17.98 -5.01 -17.44
N ARG A 271 -17.42 -5.58 -18.51
CA ARG A 271 -17.82 -5.30 -19.90
C ARG A 271 -19.05 -6.13 -20.34
N GLU A 272 -19.42 -7.13 -19.56
CA GLU A 272 -20.49 -8.06 -19.87
C GLU A 272 -21.85 -7.61 -19.30
N GLY A 273 -21.88 -6.55 -18.51
CA GLY A 273 -23.11 -6.02 -17.90
C GLY A 273 -23.73 -6.93 -16.85
N LYS A 274 -22.93 -7.81 -16.21
CA LYS A 274 -23.40 -8.75 -15.17
C LYS A 274 -24.05 -8.04 -13.96
N TRP A 275 -23.68 -6.80 -13.73
CA TRP A 275 -24.03 -6.02 -12.54
C TRP A 275 -25.12 -4.98 -12.75
N GLY A 276 -25.80 -5.01 -13.93
CA GLY A 276 -26.89 -4.13 -14.26
C GLY A 276 -26.48 -2.89 -15.06
N ASP A 277 -27.33 -1.87 -15.03
CA ASP A 277 -27.06 -0.61 -15.73
C ASP A 277 -25.91 0.20 -15.09
N THR A 278 -25.37 1.14 -15.83
CA THR A 278 -24.23 1.98 -15.41
C THR A 278 -24.47 2.67 -14.06
N LYS A 279 -25.68 3.07 -13.74
CA LYS A 279 -26.02 3.74 -12.49
C LYS A 279 -25.99 2.78 -11.31
N SER A 280 -26.58 1.61 -11.46
CA SER A 280 -26.56 0.55 -10.43
C SER A 280 -25.15 0.07 -10.17
N LEU A 281 -24.34 -0.09 -11.21
CA LEU A 281 -22.92 -0.45 -11.15
C LEU A 281 -22.11 0.60 -10.38
N GLN A 282 -22.31 1.91 -10.67
CA GLN A 282 -21.61 2.97 -9.94
C GLN A 282 -21.95 2.96 -8.45
N VAL A 283 -23.21 2.74 -8.09
CA VAL A 283 -23.62 2.66 -6.68
C VAL A 283 -22.97 1.47 -5.97
N LEU A 284 -22.81 0.32 -6.62
CA LEU A 284 -22.10 -0.83 -6.05
C LEU A 284 -20.61 -0.51 -5.86
N VAL A 285 -19.97 0.10 -6.85
CA VAL A 285 -18.58 0.55 -6.76
C VAL A 285 -18.40 1.51 -5.59
N ASP A 286 -19.28 2.49 -5.44
CA ASP A 286 -19.24 3.46 -4.34
C ASP A 286 -19.40 2.78 -2.96
N HIS A 287 -20.26 1.76 -2.85
CA HIS A 287 -20.37 0.96 -1.62
C HIS A 287 -19.07 0.25 -1.28
N LEU A 288 -18.42 -0.38 -2.25
CA LEU A 288 -17.16 -1.09 -2.05
C LEU A 288 -16.03 -0.13 -1.66
N LEU A 289 -15.92 1.01 -2.34
CA LEU A 289 -14.88 2.02 -2.04
C LEU A 289 -15.11 2.68 -0.68
N ASN A 290 -16.36 2.99 -0.31
CA ASN A 290 -16.68 3.55 1.01
C ASN A 290 -16.39 2.53 2.12
N SER A 291 -16.65 1.24 1.88
CA SER A 291 -16.28 0.18 2.83
C SER A 291 -14.77 0.02 2.96
N SER A 292 -14.04 0.16 1.85
CA SER A 292 -12.56 0.18 1.86
C SER A 292 -12.01 1.36 2.67
N ALA A 293 -12.56 2.56 2.49
CA ALA A 293 -12.17 3.74 3.28
C ALA A 293 -12.44 3.54 4.78
N THR A 294 -13.59 2.93 5.15
CA THR A 294 -13.90 2.59 6.54
C THR A 294 -12.91 1.55 7.10
N ALA A 295 -12.50 0.57 6.30
CA ALA A 295 -11.48 -0.41 6.68
C ALA A 295 -10.10 0.25 6.88
N GLU A 296 -9.73 1.24 6.06
CA GLU A 296 -8.51 2.01 6.23
C GLU A 296 -8.51 2.81 7.55
N GLU A 297 -9.62 3.46 7.87
CA GLU A 297 -9.77 4.16 9.15
C GLU A 297 -9.73 3.19 10.34
N PHE A 298 -10.25 1.96 10.18
CA PHE A 298 -10.15 0.90 11.18
C PHE A 298 -8.70 0.47 11.38
N ALA A 299 -7.96 0.21 10.31
CA ALA A 299 -6.54 -0.12 10.37
C ALA A 299 -5.71 0.97 11.07
N ASN A 300 -5.97 2.25 10.73
CA ASN A 300 -5.30 3.39 11.35
C ASN A 300 -5.62 3.51 12.84
N ALA A 301 -6.87 3.24 13.26
CA ALA A 301 -7.26 3.24 14.67
C ALA A 301 -6.56 2.11 15.46
N ILE A 302 -6.41 0.91 14.87
CA ILE A 302 -5.64 -0.19 15.46
C ILE A 302 -4.19 0.22 15.64
N LYS A 303 -3.57 0.76 14.61
CA LYS A 303 -2.16 1.18 14.58
C LYS A 303 -1.86 2.28 15.62
N SER A 304 -2.78 3.21 15.84
CA SER A 304 -2.67 4.27 16.85
C SER A 304 -3.07 3.83 18.27
N GLY A 305 -3.60 2.63 18.45
CA GLY A 305 -4.11 2.14 19.74
C GLY A 305 -5.43 2.78 20.19
N ASP A 306 -6.15 3.46 19.29
CA ASP A 306 -7.46 4.07 19.57
C ASP A 306 -8.55 3.00 19.53
N LYS A 307 -8.74 2.33 20.68
CA LYS A 307 -9.70 1.23 20.85
C LYS A 307 -11.14 1.64 20.57
N LYS A 308 -11.53 2.87 21.00
CA LYS A 308 -12.88 3.38 20.79
C LYS A 308 -13.16 3.54 19.31
N LYS A 309 -12.29 4.24 18.59
CA LYS A 309 -12.41 4.45 17.15
C LYS A 309 -12.36 3.12 16.39
N ALA A 310 -11.49 2.19 16.79
CA ALA A 310 -11.42 0.86 16.20
C ALA A 310 -12.76 0.11 16.33
N SER A 311 -13.39 0.11 17.50
CA SER A 311 -14.70 -0.52 17.72
C SER A 311 -15.82 0.15 16.92
N GLU A 312 -15.81 1.48 16.82
CA GLU A 312 -16.76 2.24 16.01
C GLU A 312 -16.63 1.88 14.53
N ARG A 313 -15.39 1.83 13.98
CA ARG A 313 -15.13 1.49 12.58
C ARG A 313 -15.46 0.03 12.27
N PHE A 314 -15.14 -0.91 13.15
CA PHE A 314 -15.59 -2.30 13.02
C PHE A 314 -17.13 -2.39 12.89
N THR A 315 -17.87 -1.70 13.77
CA THR A 315 -19.33 -1.71 13.75
C THR A 315 -19.89 -1.08 12.48
N SER A 316 -19.28 0.04 12.02
CA SER A 316 -19.65 0.69 10.78
C SER A 316 -19.44 -0.23 9.57
N LEU A 317 -18.29 -0.89 9.50
CA LEU A 317 -17.95 -1.82 8.43
C LEU A 317 -18.91 -3.01 8.37
N ALA A 318 -19.26 -3.60 9.53
CA ALA A 318 -20.25 -4.66 9.60
C ALA A 318 -21.62 -4.25 9.03
N LYS A 319 -22.05 -3.02 9.32
CA LYS A 319 -23.30 -2.47 8.77
C LYS A 319 -23.22 -2.26 7.27
N GLN A 320 -22.10 -1.75 6.74
CA GLN A 320 -21.89 -1.55 5.33
C GLN A 320 -21.90 -2.88 4.57
N CYS A 321 -21.20 -3.92 5.08
CA CYS A 321 -21.23 -5.27 4.49
C CYS A 321 -22.66 -5.83 4.43
N LYS A 322 -23.40 -5.73 5.54
CA LYS A 322 -24.79 -6.18 5.58
C LYS A 322 -25.67 -5.44 4.56
N SER A 323 -25.62 -4.12 4.53
CA SER A 323 -26.42 -3.30 3.61
C SER A 323 -26.09 -3.60 2.13
N CYS A 324 -24.81 -3.82 1.81
CA CYS A 324 -24.39 -4.20 0.46
C CYS A 324 -24.94 -5.58 0.08
N HIS A 325 -24.84 -6.58 0.97
CA HIS A 325 -25.35 -7.92 0.72
C HIS A 325 -26.88 -7.95 0.57
N GLU A 326 -27.62 -7.28 1.44
CA GLU A 326 -29.07 -7.15 1.31
C GLU A 326 -29.49 -6.56 -0.05
N LYS A 327 -28.71 -5.62 -0.58
CA LYS A 327 -29.05 -4.96 -1.84
C LYS A 327 -28.62 -5.71 -3.09
N TYR A 328 -27.44 -6.34 -3.06
CA TYR A 328 -26.79 -6.85 -4.28
C TYR A 328 -26.58 -8.36 -4.31
N ARG A 329 -26.57 -9.05 -3.17
CA ARG A 329 -26.39 -10.50 -3.11
C ARG A 329 -27.71 -11.24 -2.97
N ASP A 330 -28.57 -10.80 -2.03
CA ASP A 330 -29.73 -11.57 -1.56
C ASP A 330 -30.96 -11.39 -2.47
N HIS A 331 -30.87 -10.54 -3.49
CA HIS A 331 -31.93 -10.29 -4.46
C HIS A 331 -31.61 -10.80 -5.88
N ARG A 332 -30.67 -11.74 -6.03
CA ARG A 332 -30.33 -12.40 -7.30
C ARG A 332 -30.99 -13.74 -7.47
#